data_0e5647784f7185ea818dba39fdcf593c
#
_entry.id   0e5647784f7185ea818dba39fdcf593c
#
_cell.length_a   1.000
_cell.length_b   1.000
_cell.length_c   1.000
_cell.angle_alpha   90.00
_cell.angle_beta   90.00
_cell.angle_gamma   90.00
#
_symmetry.space_group_name_H-M   'P 1'
#
loop_
_entity.id
_entity.type
_entity.pdbx_description
1 polymer ?
#
loop_
_entity_poly.entity_id
_entity_poly.type
_entity_poly.pdbx_seq_one_letter_code
_entity_poly.pdbx_strand_id
1 'polypeptide(L)' 'MEDKKYSLGGFTFDTQQEYERAKVELQVILKIKQKYDINNPEDAKNVLDAVNKKGDVFKSSVGKAFINKLK' A
#
# COMPACT_ATOMS: atom_id res chain seq x y z
N MET A 1 -5.00 -26.31 15.32
CA MET A 1 -5.10 -25.74 14.98
C MET A 1 -4.54 -24.79 14.41
N GLU A 2 -4.82 -24.37 13.57
CA GLU A 2 -4.02 -23.64 13.03
C GLU A 2 -4.36 -22.27 13.12
N ASP A 3 -3.49 -21.43 13.27
CA ASP A 3 -3.69 -20.08 13.25
C ASP A 3 -3.86 -19.63 11.89
N LYS A 4 -5.02 -19.28 11.54
CA LYS A 4 -5.25 -18.72 10.25
C LYS A 4 -4.86 -17.31 10.28
N LYS A 5 -3.64 -17.04 9.95
CA LYS A 5 -3.21 -15.67 9.78
C LYS A 5 -3.25 -15.32 8.32
N TYR A 6 -3.72 -14.14 8.01
CA TYR A 6 -3.76 -13.66 6.64
C TYR A 6 -2.43 -13.01 6.31
N SER A 7 -1.83 -13.38 5.19
CA SER A 7 -0.57 -12.78 4.79
C SER A 7 -0.64 -12.29 3.36
N LEU A 8 0.06 -11.20 3.09
CA LEU A 8 0.03 -10.58 1.79
C LEU A 8 1.28 -9.72 1.64
N GLY A 9 2.11 -10.00 0.64
CA GLY A 9 3.26 -9.17 0.36
C GLY A 9 4.25 -9.06 1.50
N GLY A 10 4.41 -10.12 2.27
CA GLY A 10 5.32 -10.10 3.41
C GLY A 10 4.72 -9.57 4.69
N PHE A 11 3.45 -9.16 4.66
CA PHE A 11 2.76 -8.65 5.83
C PHE A 11 1.77 -9.68 6.33
N THR A 12 1.54 -9.70 7.64
CA THR A 12 0.53 -10.58 8.22
C THR A 12 -0.54 -9.73 8.89
N PHE A 13 -1.75 -10.23 8.85
CA PHE A 13 -2.91 -9.53 9.39
C PHE A 13 -3.69 -10.45 10.31
N ASP A 14 -4.21 -9.91 11.39
CA ASP A 14 -4.94 -10.68 12.37
C ASP A 14 -6.40 -10.88 12.00
N THR A 15 -6.96 -9.98 11.19
CA THR A 15 -8.37 -10.05 10.82
C THR A 15 -8.53 -10.07 9.31
N GLN A 16 -9.65 -10.64 8.88
CA GLN A 16 -9.95 -10.66 7.46
C GLN A 16 -10.18 -9.24 6.92
N GLN A 17 -10.76 -8.37 7.72
CA GLN A 17 -11.01 -7.00 7.29
C GLN A 17 -9.71 -6.29 6.96
N GLU A 18 -8.70 -6.46 7.81
CA GLU A 18 -7.41 -5.84 7.55
C GLU A 18 -6.76 -6.43 6.30
N TYR A 19 -6.88 -7.73 6.14
CA TYR A 19 -6.32 -8.40 4.97
C TYR A 19 -6.96 -7.89 3.69
N GLU A 20 -8.29 -7.80 3.66
CA GLU A 20 -8.98 -7.34 2.46
C GLU A 20 -8.69 -5.88 2.16
N ARG A 21 -8.57 -5.07 3.20
CA ARG A 21 -8.17 -3.68 3.02
C ARG A 21 -6.78 -3.60 2.40
N ALA A 22 -5.85 -4.41 2.89
CA ALA A 22 -4.50 -4.44 2.36
C ALA A 22 -4.48 -4.91 0.90
N LYS A 23 -5.33 -5.87 0.55
CA LYS A 23 -5.44 -6.32 -0.83
C LYS A 23 -5.84 -5.19 -1.77
N VAL A 24 -6.84 -4.41 -1.37
CA VAL A 24 -7.30 -3.28 -2.17
C VAL A 24 -6.17 -2.26 -2.32
N GLU A 25 -5.50 -1.96 -1.22
CA GLU A 25 -4.42 -0.98 -1.27
C GLU A 25 -3.26 -1.48 -2.12
N LEU A 26 -2.95 -2.77 -2.05
CA LEU A 26 -1.91 -3.34 -2.88
C LEU A 26 -2.23 -3.21 -4.36
N GLN A 27 -3.50 -3.42 -4.74
CA GLN A 27 -3.89 -3.28 -6.13
C GLN A 27 -3.74 -1.84 -6.60
N VAL A 28 -4.06 -0.87 -5.74
CA VAL A 28 -3.85 0.54 -6.05
C VAL A 28 -2.36 0.81 -6.24
N ILE A 29 -1.54 0.25 -5.36
CA ILE A 29 -0.09 0.41 -5.45
C ILE A 29 0.43 -0.15 -6.77
N LEU A 30 -0.04 -1.32 -7.18
CA LEU A 30 0.40 -1.94 -8.42
C LEU A 30 0.04 -1.07 -9.63
N LYS A 31 -1.15 -0.48 -9.61
CA LYS A 31 -1.53 0.43 -10.68
C LYS A 31 -0.65 1.67 -10.72
N ILE A 32 -0.32 2.18 -9.55
CA ILE A 32 0.57 3.33 -9.46
C ILE A 32 1.94 2.97 -10.02
N LYS A 33 2.46 1.79 -9.67
CA LYS A 33 3.76 1.36 -10.15
C LYS A 33 3.80 1.17 -11.65
N GLN A 34 2.68 0.83 -12.27
CA GLN A 34 2.59 0.70 -13.72
C GLN A 34 2.61 2.05 -14.40
N LYS A 35 2.07 3.07 -13.72
CA LYS A 35 1.94 4.38 -14.30
C LYS A 35 3.12 5.29 -13.98
N TYR A 36 3.72 5.11 -12.83
CA TYR A 36 4.81 5.94 -12.35
C TYR A 36 5.99 5.08 -11.96
N ASP A 37 7.18 5.64 -12.14
CA ASP A 37 8.40 4.95 -11.71
C ASP A 37 8.75 5.46 -10.32
N ILE A 38 8.44 4.67 -9.30
CA ILE A 38 8.64 5.11 -7.91
C ILE A 38 10.13 5.22 -7.56
N ASN A 39 11.00 4.69 -8.40
CA ASN A 39 12.43 4.88 -8.21
C ASN A 39 12.89 6.24 -8.70
N ASN A 40 12.07 6.94 -9.48
CA ASN A 40 12.35 8.28 -9.93
C ASN A 40 11.84 9.26 -8.87
N PRO A 41 12.70 10.13 -8.34
CA PRO A 41 12.28 11.06 -7.27
C PRO A 41 11.10 11.95 -7.65
N GLU A 42 11.02 12.38 -8.90
CA GLU A 42 9.91 13.22 -9.32
C GLU A 42 8.60 12.47 -9.33
N ASP A 43 8.63 11.24 -9.85
CA ASP A 43 7.42 10.42 -9.87
C ASP A 43 6.99 10.05 -8.46
N ALA A 44 7.94 9.72 -7.61
CA ALA A 44 7.63 9.39 -6.23
C ALA A 44 6.98 10.56 -5.52
N LYS A 45 7.48 11.76 -5.76
CA LYS A 45 6.90 12.95 -5.17
C LYS A 45 5.48 13.18 -5.68
N ASN A 46 5.26 13.00 -6.98
CA ASN A 46 3.94 13.17 -7.56
C ASN A 46 2.94 12.17 -6.99
N VAL A 47 3.37 10.94 -6.81
CA VAL A 47 2.52 9.91 -6.21
C VAL A 47 2.18 10.28 -4.78
N LEU A 48 3.18 10.70 -4.02
CA LEU A 48 2.97 11.06 -2.62
C LEU A 48 2.00 12.24 -2.50
N ASP A 49 2.15 13.23 -3.37
CA ASP A 49 1.24 14.37 -3.38
C ASP A 49 -0.18 13.95 -3.70
N ALA A 50 -0.35 13.05 -4.66
CA ALA A 50 -1.67 12.57 -5.04
C ALA A 50 -2.33 11.80 -3.89
N VAL A 51 -1.56 10.99 -3.19
CA VAL A 51 -2.06 10.24 -2.04
C VAL A 51 -2.47 11.19 -0.93
N ASN A 52 -1.64 12.18 -0.64
CA ASN A 52 -1.94 13.16 0.40
C ASN A 52 -3.19 13.96 0.07
N LYS A 53 -3.38 14.25 -1.21
CA LYS A 53 -4.53 15.03 -1.64
C LYS A 53 -5.84 14.28 -1.43
N LYS A 54 -5.81 12.97 -1.61
CA LYS A 54 -7.00 12.16 -1.43
C LYS A 54 -7.26 11.80 0.03
N GLY A 55 -6.33 12.11 0.90
CA GLY A 55 -6.48 11.83 2.31
C GLY A 55 -6.07 10.42 2.67
N ASP A 56 -6.86 9.76 3.50
CA ASP A 56 -6.48 8.45 4.02
C ASP A 56 -6.76 7.33 3.04
N VAL A 57 -6.03 7.30 1.93
CA VAL A 57 -6.16 6.22 0.96
C VAL A 57 -5.54 4.94 1.50
N PHE A 58 -4.38 5.07 2.13
CA PHE A 58 -3.65 3.92 2.63
C PHE A 58 -3.72 3.88 4.15
N LYS A 59 -4.46 2.91 4.68
CA LYS A 59 -4.60 2.74 6.12
C LYS A 59 -3.96 1.46 6.61
N SER A 60 -3.70 0.51 5.71
CA SER A 60 -3.09 -0.75 6.11
C SER A 60 -1.57 -0.64 6.19
N SER A 61 -0.96 -1.68 6.76
CA SER A 61 0.50 -1.74 6.82
C SER A 61 1.13 -1.70 5.44
N VAL A 62 0.48 -2.33 4.47
CA VAL A 62 0.97 -2.35 3.09
C VAL A 62 1.04 -0.94 2.52
N GLY A 63 -0.05 -0.18 2.67
CA GLY A 63 -0.10 1.19 2.17
C GLY A 63 0.88 2.10 2.87
N LYS A 64 0.98 1.96 4.19
CA LYS A 64 1.90 2.78 4.98
C LYS A 64 3.35 2.50 4.60
N ALA A 65 3.68 1.23 4.36
CA ALA A 65 5.03 0.88 3.93
C ALA A 65 5.34 1.48 2.56
N PHE A 66 4.36 1.48 1.67
CA PHE A 66 4.53 2.07 0.35
C PHE A 66 4.82 3.58 0.47
N ILE A 67 4.05 4.28 1.30
CA ILE A 67 4.26 5.71 1.51
C ILE A 67 5.64 5.98 2.07
N ASN A 68 6.09 5.17 3.02
CA ASN A 68 7.42 5.32 3.59
C ASN A 68 8.50 5.16 2.54
N LYS A 69 8.27 4.29 1.57
CA LYS A 69 9.22 4.11 0.48
C LYS A 69 9.31 5.33 -0.42
N LEU A 70 8.21 6.08 -0.53
CA LEU A 70 8.19 7.26 -1.37
C LEU A 70 8.91 8.46 -0.73
N LYS A 71 9.01 8.42 0.59
CA LYS A 71 9.70 9.47 1.31
C LYS A 71 11.19 9.25 1.24
#